data_6fb9435dff3f664818d5d3bc5778af80
#
_entry.id   6fb9435dff3f664818d5d3bc5778af80
#
_cell.length_a   1.000
_cell.length_b   1.000
_cell.length_c   1.000
_cell.angle_alpha   90.00
_cell.angle_beta   90.00
_cell.angle_gamma   90.00
#
_symmetry.space_group_name_H-M   'P 1'
#
loop_
_entity.id
_entity.type
_entity.pdbx_description
1 polymer ?
#
loop_
_entity_poly.entity_id
_entity_poly.type
_entity_poly.pdbx_seq_one_letter_code
_entity_poly.pdbx_strand_id
1 'polypeptide(L)'
;MNADDYQKFYFADKFPKSEGWAAICYPDEKKIKITFPEQEVPYLGAIQAEGGSLDLRCMFLEPCTAAFDSPNIAKLHQMESILAPYEIKKWYLDIEIR
;
A
#
# COMPACT_ATOMS: atom_id res chain seq x y z
N MET A 1 4.07 -3.09 -20.62
CA MET A 1 2.69 -2.75 -20.24
C MET A 1 2.16 -1.73 -21.23
N ASN A 2 0.95 -1.91 -21.74
CA ASN A 2 0.34 -0.99 -22.69
C ASN A 2 -0.17 0.26 -22.00
N ALA A 3 -0.43 1.32 -22.78
CA ALA A 3 -0.92 2.61 -22.24
C ALA A 3 -2.29 2.50 -21.55
N ASP A 4 -3.07 1.46 -21.88
CA ASP A 4 -4.38 1.22 -21.28
C ASP A 4 -4.33 0.25 -20.10
N ASP A 5 -3.15 -0.22 -19.74
CA ASP A 5 -2.99 -1.23 -18.71
C ASP A 5 -2.57 -0.62 -17.38
N TYR A 6 -2.88 -1.34 -16.32
CA TYR A 6 -2.32 -1.10 -15.01
C TYR A 6 -1.96 -2.41 -14.37
N GLN A 7 -1.03 -2.36 -13.41
CA GLN A 7 -0.66 -3.52 -12.60
C GLN A 7 -0.77 -3.16 -11.14
N LYS A 8 -1.33 -4.08 -10.36
CA LYS A 8 -1.39 -3.97 -8.92
C LYS A 8 -0.75 -5.19 -8.29
N PHE A 9 0.09 -4.97 -7.30
CA PHE A 9 0.73 -6.07 -6.58
C PHE A 9 0.87 -5.72 -5.11
N TYR A 10 0.99 -6.76 -4.29
CA TYR A 10 1.20 -6.63 -2.85
C TYR A 10 2.54 -7.26 -2.49
N PHE A 11 3.26 -6.61 -1.59
CA PHE A 11 4.46 -7.22 -1.04
C PHE A 11 4.06 -8.37 -0.12
N ALA A 12 4.78 -9.49 -0.22
CA ALA A 12 4.41 -10.74 0.44
C ALA A 12 4.64 -10.72 1.95
N ASP A 13 5.58 -9.92 2.42
CA ASP A 13 5.99 -9.91 3.81
C ASP A 13 5.46 -8.68 4.54
N LYS A 14 5.22 -8.87 5.85
CA LYS A 14 4.92 -7.74 6.74
C LYS A 14 6.16 -6.89 6.94
N PHE A 15 5.95 -5.61 7.24
CA PHE A 15 7.06 -4.72 7.56
C PHE A 15 7.73 -5.13 8.87
N PRO A 16 9.06 -5.08 8.95
CA PRO A 16 9.76 -5.24 10.21
C PRO A 16 9.37 -4.15 11.19
N LYS A 17 9.57 -4.43 12.47
CA LYS A 17 9.26 -3.47 13.53
C LYS A 17 10.01 -2.16 13.30
N SER A 18 9.29 -1.04 13.40
CA SER A 18 9.80 0.32 13.22
C SER A 18 10.23 0.66 11.79
N GLU A 19 9.81 -0.14 10.81
CA GLU A 19 10.12 0.10 9.40
C GLU A 19 8.87 0.27 8.54
N GLY A 20 7.79 0.83 9.12
CA GLY A 20 6.56 1.11 8.39
C GLY A 20 6.66 2.36 7.54
N TRP A 21 7.36 2.27 6.43
CA TRP A 21 7.48 3.39 5.51
C TRP A 21 7.72 2.91 4.08
N ALA A 22 7.37 3.77 3.12
CA ALA A 22 7.65 3.57 1.71
C ALA A 22 7.86 4.94 1.06
N ALA A 23 8.58 4.96 -0.05
CA ALA A 23 8.87 6.21 -0.73
C ALA A 23 8.86 6.03 -2.24
N ILE A 24 8.45 7.08 -2.95
CA ILE A 24 8.62 7.21 -4.39
C ILE A 24 9.72 8.24 -4.61
N CYS A 25 10.76 7.83 -5.33
CA CYS A 25 11.88 8.70 -5.67
C CYS A 25 11.81 9.05 -7.15
N TYR A 26 11.90 10.34 -7.45
CA TYR A 26 11.85 10.85 -8.82
C TYR A 26 13.27 11.13 -9.34
N PRO A 27 13.46 11.10 -10.67
CA PRO A 27 14.80 11.35 -11.25
C PRO A 27 15.42 12.69 -10.91
N ASP A 28 14.61 13.71 -10.59
CA ASP A 28 15.06 15.05 -10.23
C ASP A 28 15.38 15.20 -8.74
N GLU A 29 15.59 14.10 -8.05
CA GLU A 29 15.92 14.01 -6.62
C GLU A 29 14.75 14.35 -5.69
N LYS A 30 13.57 14.63 -6.23
CA LYS A 30 12.37 14.78 -5.42
C LYS A 30 11.92 13.44 -4.87
N LYS A 31 11.31 13.47 -3.69
CA LYS A 31 10.89 12.28 -2.99
C LYS A 31 9.59 12.52 -2.27
N ILE A 32 8.70 11.52 -2.32
CA ILE A 32 7.51 11.47 -1.48
C ILE A 32 7.66 10.24 -0.59
N LYS A 33 7.69 10.46 0.73
CA LYS A 33 7.79 9.38 1.71
C LYS A 33 6.51 9.31 2.52
N ILE A 34 5.98 8.10 2.68
CA ILE A 34 4.86 7.83 3.57
C ILE A 34 5.34 6.97 4.72
N THR A 35 4.86 7.29 5.93
CA THR A 35 5.17 6.55 7.14
C THR A 35 3.87 6.15 7.81
N PHE A 36 3.81 4.93 8.30
CA PHE A 36 2.60 4.35 8.90
C PHE A 36 2.98 3.39 10.02
N PRO A 37 2.04 3.08 10.95
CA PRO A 37 2.34 2.15 12.03
C PRO A 37 2.27 0.70 11.51
N GLU A 38 3.41 0.05 11.43
CA GLU A 38 3.56 -1.27 10.81
C GLU A 38 2.78 -2.38 11.52
N GLN A 39 2.41 -2.19 12.78
CA GLN A 39 1.62 -3.18 13.49
C GLN A 39 0.15 -3.15 13.07
N GLU A 40 -0.41 -1.97 12.89
CA GLU A 40 -1.80 -1.78 12.46
C GLU A 40 -1.95 -1.83 10.95
N VAL A 41 -0.90 -1.44 10.22
CA VAL A 41 -0.88 -1.37 8.75
C VAL A 41 0.34 -2.16 8.27
N PRO A 42 0.27 -3.51 8.29
CA PRO A 42 1.47 -4.32 8.06
C PRO A 42 1.79 -4.61 6.61
N TYR A 43 0.94 -4.21 5.66
CA TYR A 43 1.11 -4.59 4.26
C TYR A 43 1.21 -3.38 3.35
N LEU A 44 1.83 -3.57 2.20
CA LEU A 44 1.93 -2.53 1.17
C LEU A 44 1.49 -3.09 -0.17
N GLY A 45 0.59 -2.38 -0.82
CA GLY A 45 0.25 -2.58 -2.21
C GLY A 45 0.87 -1.49 -3.06
N ALA A 46 1.08 -1.79 -4.32
CA ALA A 46 1.56 -0.80 -5.29
C ALA A 46 0.80 -0.95 -6.60
N ILE A 47 0.43 0.17 -7.19
CA ILE A 47 -0.25 0.21 -8.48
C ILE A 47 0.58 1.04 -9.43
N GLN A 48 0.87 0.47 -10.58
CA GLN A 48 1.51 1.19 -11.69
C GLN A 48 0.49 1.32 -12.81
N ALA A 49 0.16 2.55 -13.18
CA ALA A 49 -0.81 2.84 -14.25
C ALA A 49 -0.09 3.50 -15.42
N GLU A 50 -0.37 2.99 -16.63
CA GLU A 50 0.19 3.47 -17.88
C GLU A 50 -0.92 3.92 -18.82
N GLY A 51 -1.78 4.82 -18.33
CA GLY A 51 -2.94 5.29 -19.06
C GLY A 51 -4.23 4.77 -18.46
N GLY A 52 -4.92 3.88 -19.16
CA GLY A 52 -6.19 3.33 -18.71
C GLY A 52 -7.36 4.30 -18.86
N SER A 53 -8.46 4.04 -18.16
CA SER A 53 -9.71 4.78 -18.31
C SER A 53 -9.59 6.25 -17.90
N LEU A 54 -8.64 6.58 -17.04
CA LEU A 54 -8.41 7.96 -16.59
C LEU A 54 -7.27 8.65 -17.34
N ASP A 55 -6.66 7.97 -18.30
CA ASP A 55 -5.52 8.46 -19.08
C ASP A 55 -4.39 9.01 -18.21
N LEU A 56 -4.11 8.29 -17.10
CA LEU A 56 -3.08 8.68 -16.15
C LEU A 56 -1.90 7.71 -16.22
N ARG A 57 -0.69 8.27 -16.15
CA ARG A 57 0.54 7.50 -15.96
C ARG A 57 1.09 7.85 -14.60
N CYS A 58 0.98 6.91 -13.68
CA CYS A 58 1.34 7.18 -12.29
C CYS A 58 1.61 5.89 -11.53
N MET A 59 2.15 6.06 -10.32
CA MET A 59 2.35 4.98 -9.38
C MET A 59 1.66 5.36 -8.07
N PHE A 60 0.94 4.40 -7.50
CA PHE A 60 0.30 4.56 -6.20
C PHE A 60 0.93 3.63 -5.20
N LEU A 61 1.12 4.12 -3.98
CA LEU A 61 1.50 3.30 -2.85
C LEU A 61 0.32 3.19 -1.90
N GLU A 62 -0.01 1.98 -1.49
CA GLU A 62 -1.17 1.70 -0.64
C GLU A 62 -0.75 0.94 0.61
N PRO A 63 -0.46 1.62 1.72
CA PRO A 63 -0.36 0.93 3.01
C PRO A 63 -1.70 0.30 3.34
N CYS A 64 -1.69 -0.97 3.76
CA CYS A 64 -2.92 -1.74 3.91
C CYS A 64 -2.96 -2.45 5.25
N THR A 65 -4.16 -2.53 5.84
CA THR A 65 -4.39 -3.34 7.03
C THR A 65 -4.48 -4.83 6.69
N ALA A 66 -4.83 -5.13 5.43
CA ALA A 66 -4.85 -6.50 4.90
C ALA A 66 -4.28 -6.48 3.49
N ALA A 67 -3.82 -7.63 3.00
CA ALA A 67 -3.36 -7.75 1.63
C ALA A 67 -4.48 -8.27 0.73
N PHE A 68 -4.32 -8.03 -0.58
CA PHE A 68 -5.24 -8.42 -1.64
C PHE A 68 -6.54 -7.61 -1.66
N ASP A 69 -7.22 -7.65 -2.81
CA ASP A 69 -8.47 -6.91 -3.03
C ASP A 69 -9.70 -7.64 -2.52
N SER A 70 -9.56 -8.92 -2.14
CA SER A 70 -10.64 -9.75 -1.65
C SER A 70 -10.37 -10.23 -0.24
N PRO A 71 -11.31 -10.01 0.70
CA PRO A 71 -11.16 -10.54 2.06
C PRO A 71 -11.02 -12.07 2.08
N ASN A 72 -11.67 -12.77 1.16
CA ASN A 72 -11.57 -14.23 1.08
C ASN A 72 -10.17 -14.68 0.67
N ILE A 73 -9.56 -13.99 -0.29
CA ILE A 73 -8.19 -14.28 -0.70
C ILE A 73 -7.20 -13.92 0.40
N ALA A 74 -7.40 -12.78 1.06
CA ALA A 74 -6.56 -12.39 2.20
C ALA A 74 -6.60 -13.44 3.31
N LYS A 75 -7.78 -13.95 3.64
CA LYS A 75 -7.92 -14.98 4.65
C LYS A 75 -7.22 -16.28 4.23
N LEU A 76 -7.31 -16.66 2.98
CA LEU A 76 -6.63 -17.85 2.46
C LEU A 76 -5.11 -17.77 2.67
N HIS A 77 -4.53 -16.58 2.55
CA HIS A 77 -3.11 -16.35 2.73
C HIS A 77 -2.74 -15.90 4.15
N GLN A 78 -3.69 -15.88 5.09
CA GLN A 78 -3.51 -15.41 6.46
C GLN A 78 -3.02 -13.96 6.53
N MET A 79 -3.53 -13.13 5.63
CA MET A 79 -3.18 -11.71 5.52
C MET A 79 -4.41 -10.81 5.65
N GLU A 80 -5.47 -11.33 6.30
CA GLU A 80 -6.68 -10.55 6.55
C GLU A 80 -6.52 -9.59 7.73
N SER A 81 -7.39 -8.58 7.75
CA SER A 81 -7.54 -7.69 8.89
C SER A 81 -8.84 -8.04 9.61
N ILE A 82 -8.76 -8.24 10.92
CA ILE A 82 -9.90 -8.62 11.74
C ILE A 82 -10.14 -7.54 12.79
N LEU A 83 -11.40 -7.11 12.90
CA LEU A 83 -11.84 -6.20 13.94
C LEU A 83 -12.83 -6.94 14.82
N ALA A 84 -12.48 -7.14 16.08
CA ALA A 84 -13.35 -7.82 17.04
C ALA A 84 -14.52 -6.92 17.44
N PRO A 85 -15.65 -7.49 17.96
CA PRO A 85 -16.74 -6.67 18.46
C PRO A 85 -16.26 -5.66 19.49
N TYR A 86 -16.72 -4.42 19.37
CA TYR A 86 -16.36 -3.28 20.24
C TYR A 86 -14.88 -2.87 20.16
N GLU A 87 -14.08 -3.50 19.30
CA GLU A 87 -12.70 -3.11 19.09
C GLU A 87 -12.63 -1.82 18.26
N ILE A 88 -11.70 -0.92 18.65
CA ILE A 88 -11.40 0.29 17.88
C ILE A 88 -9.96 0.17 17.39
N LYS A 89 -9.76 0.25 16.09
CA LYS A 89 -8.43 0.25 15.50
C LYS A 89 -8.10 1.66 15.05
N LYS A 90 -6.98 2.20 15.53
CA LYS A 90 -6.50 3.53 15.16
C LYS A 90 -5.17 3.41 14.46
N TRP A 91 -4.99 4.21 13.42
CA TRP A 91 -3.73 4.29 12.69
C TRP A 91 -3.58 5.66 12.05
N TYR A 92 -2.38 5.93 11.57
CA TYR A 92 -2.05 7.21 10.98
C TYR A 92 -1.29 7.02 9.68
N LEU A 93 -1.21 8.08 8.89
CA LEU A 93 -0.40 8.15 7.68
C LEU A 93 0.28 9.51 7.66
N ASP A 94 1.61 9.52 7.71
CA ASP A 94 2.41 10.72 7.57
C ASP A 94 2.96 10.79 6.15
N ILE A 95 2.80 11.95 5.51
CA ILE A 95 3.29 12.17 4.14
C ILE A 95 4.33 13.27 4.19
N GLU A 96 5.52 12.97 3.68
CA GLU A 96 6.63 13.90 3.64
C GLU A 96 7.06 14.11 2.19
N ILE A 97 7.09 15.37 1.77
CA ILE A 97 7.48 15.76 0.41
C ILE A 97 8.79 16.51 0.50
N ARG A 98 9.77 16.07 -0.26
CA ARG A 98 11.10 16.69 -0.29
C ARG A 98 11.54 17.10 -1.69
#